data_0704d16c80e7aba164a6b143d7da8dee
#
_entry.id   0704d16c80e7aba164a6b143d7da8dee
#
_cell.length_a   1.000
_cell.length_b   1.000
_cell.length_c   1.000
_cell.angle_alpha   90.00
_cell.angle_beta   90.00
_cell.angle_gamma   90.00
#
_symmetry.space_group_name_H-M   'P 1'
#
loop_
_entity.id
_entity.type
_entity.pdbx_description
1 polymer ?
#
loop_
_entity_poly.entity_id
_entity_poly.type
_entity_poly.pdbx_seq_one_letter_code
_entity_poly.pdbx_strand_id
1 'polypeptide(L)'
;MDTIKPFHNCLLLSGGGTRFALYNGMYAALHALGKAPDLLIASCGGAFAALVINTFATDKERKAYLQSEEFYEFIKSLSLTPYSKLHRLGILALQKRYDKRRAPLVEDVYERYLVAMREELSYLLPSLAQVSFSATLPTIVIGAKMLFAPHECGKPRGERKLYQEVLMTDPMTAQRINLSAIKHTEANYTHSAITADILIETEMPMLTAARISISDMFYVAPVAYKGASYAGGAIDLVPMELASTLSTNVIAEEKQAYSPTEEALVRAVLGFSGNERLASVASYPAQWVDTHGATTALKGYYSEKYINWKQLSIGIRFPKDYPTYRLQIDQQWDYGYQTILNTFRP
;
A
#
# COMPACT_ATOMS: atom_id res chain seq x y z
N MET A 1 28.38 3.61 18.64
CA MET A 1 28.87 3.07 17.36
C MET A 1 27.73 3.15 16.39
N ASP A 2 27.86 4.00 15.38
CA ASP A 2 26.87 4.05 14.30
C ASP A 2 26.92 2.72 13.56
N THR A 3 25.85 1.95 13.66
CA THR A 3 25.72 0.68 12.94
C THR A 3 25.71 1.00 11.44
N ILE A 4 26.65 0.44 10.69
CA ILE A 4 26.67 0.59 9.21
C ILE A 4 25.37 0.00 8.69
N LYS A 5 24.58 0.85 8.05
CA LYS A 5 23.30 0.45 7.46
C LYS A 5 23.53 -0.30 6.15
N PRO A 6 22.77 -1.37 5.89
CA PRO A 6 23.02 -2.26 4.75
C PRO A 6 22.72 -1.63 3.36
N PHE A 7 21.93 -0.53 3.32
CA PHE A 7 21.56 0.16 2.10
C PHE A 7 21.84 1.66 2.19
N HIS A 8 22.08 2.28 1.05
CA HIS A 8 22.36 3.72 0.99
C HIS A 8 21.08 4.54 0.79
N ASN A 9 20.30 4.22 -0.24
CA ASN A 9 19.09 4.96 -0.60
C ASN A 9 17.86 4.05 -0.59
N CYS A 10 16.91 4.30 0.30
CA CYS A 10 15.61 3.64 0.29
C CYS A 10 14.56 4.55 -0.35
N LEU A 11 13.80 4.02 -1.30
CA LEU A 11 12.56 4.63 -1.76
C LEU A 11 11.37 3.91 -1.12
N LEU A 12 10.60 4.67 -0.33
CA LEU A 12 9.42 4.16 0.33
C LEU A 12 8.18 4.48 -0.51
N LEU A 13 7.54 3.45 -1.04
CA LEU A 13 6.36 3.50 -1.90
C LEU A 13 5.10 3.20 -1.09
N SER A 14 4.55 4.21 -0.42
CA SER A 14 3.52 4.07 0.61
C SER A 14 2.12 4.32 0.07
N GLY A 15 1.44 3.30 -0.40
CA GLY A 15 0.04 3.40 -0.79
C GLY A 15 -0.22 4.35 -1.96
N GLY A 16 -1.49 4.71 -2.19
CA GLY A 16 -1.86 5.64 -3.26
C GLY A 16 -2.90 5.08 -4.24
N GLY A 17 -3.48 3.93 -3.92
CA GLY A 17 -4.51 3.30 -4.76
C GLY A 17 -3.96 2.93 -6.14
N THR A 18 -4.61 3.42 -7.20
CA THR A 18 -4.25 3.12 -8.60
C THR A 18 -3.22 4.09 -9.21
N ARG A 19 -2.51 4.89 -8.42
CA ARG A 19 -1.49 5.85 -8.89
C ARG A 19 -0.12 5.19 -9.11
N PHE A 20 -0.09 4.01 -9.69
CA PHE A 20 1.15 3.23 -9.88
C PHE A 20 2.18 3.95 -10.74
N ALA A 21 1.72 4.66 -11.81
CA ALA A 21 2.59 5.38 -12.71
C ALA A 21 3.26 6.60 -12.06
N LEU A 22 2.62 7.22 -11.08
CA LEU A 22 3.22 8.31 -10.30
C LEU A 22 4.50 7.83 -9.59
N TYR A 23 4.43 6.70 -8.88
CA TYR A 23 5.60 6.13 -8.19
C TYR A 23 6.69 5.67 -9.15
N ASN A 24 6.33 5.11 -10.30
CA ASN A 24 7.29 4.75 -11.33
C ASN A 24 7.97 6.00 -11.93
N GLY A 25 7.23 7.11 -12.11
CA GLY A 25 7.78 8.40 -12.49
C GLY A 25 8.75 8.97 -11.45
N MET A 26 8.42 8.86 -10.16
CA MET A 26 9.34 9.23 -9.07
C MET A 26 10.63 8.43 -9.12
N TYR A 27 10.54 7.10 -9.29
CA TYR A 27 11.70 6.23 -9.44
C TYR A 27 12.58 6.64 -10.64
N ALA A 28 11.98 6.88 -11.80
CA ALA A 28 12.68 7.30 -13.01
C ALA A 28 13.43 8.63 -12.83
N ALA A 29 12.82 9.58 -12.11
CA ALA A 29 13.49 10.86 -11.82
C ALA A 29 14.68 10.68 -10.87
N LEU A 30 14.58 9.84 -9.84
CA LEU A 30 15.71 9.51 -8.97
C LEU A 30 16.86 8.85 -9.75
N HIS A 31 16.53 7.99 -10.70
CA HIS A 31 17.51 7.39 -11.62
C HIS A 31 18.23 8.46 -12.45
N ALA A 32 17.47 9.37 -13.05
CA ALA A 32 18.01 10.47 -13.84
C ALA A 32 18.90 11.45 -13.04
N LEU A 33 18.62 11.60 -11.73
CA LEU A 33 19.42 12.43 -10.82
C LEU A 33 20.65 11.71 -10.24
N GLY A 34 20.92 10.45 -10.60
CA GLY A 34 22.00 9.65 -10.02
C GLY A 34 21.75 9.30 -8.54
N LYS A 35 20.49 9.35 -8.08
CA LYS A 35 20.02 9.03 -6.72
C LYS A 35 19.20 7.74 -6.69
N ALA A 36 19.47 6.82 -7.61
CA ALA A 36 18.76 5.55 -7.71
C ALA A 36 18.70 4.84 -6.35
N PRO A 37 17.53 4.35 -5.91
CA PRO A 37 17.44 3.57 -4.69
C PRO A 37 18.10 2.19 -4.86
N ASP A 38 18.73 1.71 -3.81
CA ASP A 38 19.25 0.35 -3.67
C ASP A 38 18.38 -0.53 -2.75
N LEU A 39 17.27 0.05 -2.24
CA LEU A 39 16.20 -0.65 -1.54
C LEU A 39 14.85 -0.02 -1.88
N LEU A 40 13.84 -0.87 -2.12
CA LEU A 40 12.44 -0.46 -2.14
C LEU A 40 11.72 -1.03 -0.91
N ILE A 41 10.93 -0.21 -0.25
CA ILE A 41 9.94 -0.66 0.74
C ILE A 41 8.57 -0.20 0.25
N ALA A 42 7.62 -1.12 0.14
CA ALA A 42 6.37 -0.86 -0.53
C ALA A 42 5.16 -1.35 0.26
N SER A 43 4.11 -0.54 0.32
CA SER A 43 2.83 -0.89 0.93
C SER A 43 1.66 -0.52 0.02
N CYS A 44 0.56 -1.26 0.09
CA CYS A 44 -0.66 -1.07 -0.68
C CYS A 44 -0.38 -0.91 -2.19
N GLY A 45 -0.89 0.15 -2.85
CA GLY A 45 -0.64 0.41 -4.27
C GLY A 45 0.84 0.57 -4.64
N GLY A 46 1.69 0.97 -3.69
CA GLY A 46 3.14 1.05 -3.89
C GLY A 46 3.78 -0.30 -4.21
N ALA A 47 3.20 -1.40 -3.74
CA ALA A 47 3.69 -2.74 -4.02
C ALA A 47 3.56 -3.12 -5.52
N PHE A 48 2.50 -2.69 -6.19
CA PHE A 48 2.40 -2.84 -7.65
C PHE A 48 3.41 -1.98 -8.40
N ALA A 49 3.69 -0.77 -7.91
CA ALA A 49 4.75 0.06 -8.50
C ALA A 49 6.13 -0.60 -8.35
N ALA A 50 6.45 -1.14 -7.17
CA ALA A 50 7.68 -1.89 -6.93
C ALA A 50 7.79 -3.14 -7.81
N LEU A 51 6.68 -3.85 -8.01
CA LEU A 51 6.61 -5.02 -8.90
C LEU A 51 6.97 -4.62 -10.34
N VAL A 52 6.41 -3.54 -10.88
CA VAL A 52 6.74 -3.03 -12.22
C VAL A 52 8.22 -2.60 -12.32
N ILE A 53 8.74 -1.92 -11.29
CA ILE A 53 10.15 -1.51 -11.22
C ILE A 53 11.07 -2.73 -11.33
N ASN A 54 10.74 -3.83 -10.65
CA ASN A 54 11.54 -5.05 -10.64
C ASN A 54 11.38 -5.91 -11.91
N THR A 55 10.26 -5.79 -12.62
CA THR A 55 9.99 -6.59 -13.81
C THR A 55 10.76 -6.07 -15.03
N PHE A 56 10.85 -4.75 -15.19
CA PHE A 56 11.38 -4.15 -16.41
C PHE A 56 12.70 -3.42 -16.13
N ALA A 57 13.67 -3.60 -17.01
CA ALA A 57 15.02 -3.07 -16.82
C ALA A 57 15.11 -1.54 -17.01
N THR A 58 14.33 -0.98 -17.93
CA THR A 58 14.40 0.43 -18.29
C THR A 58 13.12 1.20 -17.95
N ASP A 59 13.24 2.50 -17.70
CA ASP A 59 12.10 3.38 -17.43
C ASP A 59 11.13 3.47 -18.63
N LYS A 60 11.67 3.33 -19.86
CA LYS A 60 10.86 3.26 -21.08
C LYS A 60 9.99 2.01 -21.10
N GLU A 61 10.53 0.86 -20.73
CA GLU A 61 9.77 -0.40 -20.66
C GLU A 61 8.72 -0.34 -19.53
N ARG A 62 9.05 0.19 -18.36
CA ARG A 62 8.12 0.39 -17.24
C ARG A 62 6.92 1.24 -17.65
N LYS A 63 7.21 2.40 -18.28
CA LYS A 63 6.14 3.29 -18.78
C LYS A 63 5.30 2.62 -19.87
N ALA A 64 5.95 1.92 -20.82
CA ALA A 64 5.26 1.20 -21.88
C ALA A 64 4.37 0.08 -21.34
N TYR A 65 4.84 -0.67 -20.34
CA TYR A 65 4.05 -1.70 -19.69
C TYR A 65 2.83 -1.13 -18.95
N LEU A 66 2.99 -0.09 -18.16
CA LEU A 66 1.88 0.57 -17.49
C LEU A 66 0.84 1.12 -18.49
N GLN A 67 1.26 1.44 -19.73
CA GLN A 67 0.39 1.85 -20.83
C GLN A 67 -0.15 0.68 -21.66
N SER A 68 0.21 -0.57 -21.36
CA SER A 68 -0.18 -1.74 -22.16
C SER A 68 -1.66 -2.09 -22.03
N GLU A 69 -2.18 -2.84 -23.02
CA GLU A 69 -3.52 -3.41 -22.95
C GLU A 69 -3.66 -4.40 -21.77
N GLU A 70 -2.61 -5.15 -21.46
CA GLU A 70 -2.58 -6.08 -20.31
C GLU A 70 -2.91 -5.33 -19.01
N PHE A 71 -2.20 -4.24 -18.75
CA PHE A 71 -2.41 -3.49 -17.51
C PHE A 71 -3.74 -2.72 -17.52
N TYR A 72 -4.19 -2.25 -18.70
CA TYR A 72 -5.51 -1.64 -18.88
C TYR A 72 -6.65 -2.62 -18.58
N GLU A 73 -6.58 -3.85 -19.08
CA GLU A 73 -7.58 -4.88 -18.80
C GLU A 73 -7.58 -5.28 -17.31
N PHE A 74 -6.42 -5.31 -16.65
CA PHE A 74 -6.36 -5.46 -15.20
C PHE A 74 -7.15 -4.34 -14.49
N ILE A 75 -6.92 -3.07 -14.82
CA ILE A 75 -7.65 -1.95 -14.22
C ILE A 75 -9.17 -2.05 -14.50
N LYS A 76 -9.57 -2.45 -15.69
CA LYS A 76 -10.98 -2.67 -16.06
C LYS A 76 -11.62 -3.85 -15.33
N SER A 77 -10.83 -4.85 -14.94
CA SER A 77 -11.33 -6.01 -14.21
C SER A 77 -11.80 -5.68 -12.79
N LEU A 78 -11.36 -4.54 -12.25
CA LEU A 78 -11.78 -4.07 -10.93
C LEU A 78 -13.25 -3.66 -10.95
N SER A 79 -14.03 -4.11 -9.98
CA SER A 79 -15.44 -3.78 -9.88
C SER A 79 -15.84 -3.48 -8.44
N LEU A 80 -16.97 -2.78 -8.28
CA LEU A 80 -17.50 -2.49 -6.95
C LEU A 80 -18.36 -3.62 -6.44
N THR A 81 -18.22 -3.93 -5.17
CA THR A 81 -19.07 -4.92 -4.49
C THR A 81 -20.42 -4.32 -4.09
N PRO A 82 -21.42 -5.13 -3.68
CA PRO A 82 -22.66 -4.64 -3.11
C PRO A 82 -22.50 -3.79 -1.85
N TYR A 83 -21.33 -3.84 -1.18
CA TYR A 83 -21.00 -2.98 -0.03
C TYR A 83 -20.67 -1.54 -0.41
N SER A 84 -20.48 -1.22 -1.69
CA SER A 84 -20.34 0.15 -2.18
C SER A 84 -21.59 1.02 -1.96
N LYS A 85 -22.75 0.42 -1.64
CA LYS A 85 -23.98 1.16 -1.36
C LYS A 85 -23.88 1.94 -0.04
N LEU A 86 -24.25 3.22 -0.08
CA LEU A 86 -24.11 4.15 1.06
C LEU A 86 -24.87 3.69 2.30
N HIS A 87 -26.03 3.04 2.16
CA HIS A 87 -26.77 2.52 3.32
C HIS A 87 -26.04 1.37 4.02
N ARG A 88 -25.10 0.67 3.37
CA ARG A 88 -24.27 -0.37 4.00
C ARG A 88 -22.96 0.21 4.53
N LEU A 89 -22.16 0.80 3.66
CA LEU A 89 -20.85 1.38 4.02
C LEU A 89 -21.02 2.67 4.83
N GLY A 90 -21.99 3.53 4.48
CA GLY A 90 -22.23 4.80 5.16
C GLY A 90 -22.72 4.61 6.60
N ILE A 91 -23.63 3.66 6.86
CA ILE A 91 -24.07 3.32 8.23
C ILE A 91 -22.90 2.75 9.02
N LEU A 92 -22.13 1.81 8.43
CA LEU A 92 -20.95 1.26 9.09
C LEU A 92 -19.96 2.39 9.46
N ALA A 93 -19.62 3.24 8.50
CA ALA A 93 -18.68 4.35 8.71
C ALA A 93 -19.19 5.33 9.77
N LEU A 94 -20.48 5.64 9.77
CA LEU A 94 -21.10 6.50 10.77
C LEU A 94 -21.04 5.86 12.17
N GLN A 95 -21.42 4.59 12.30
CA GLN A 95 -21.28 3.85 13.55
C GLN A 95 -19.85 3.86 14.09
N LYS A 96 -18.86 3.60 13.22
CA LYS A 96 -17.44 3.60 13.60
C LYS A 96 -16.95 5.01 13.97
N ARG A 97 -17.46 6.05 13.34
CA ARG A 97 -17.13 7.44 13.68
C ARG A 97 -17.57 7.84 15.09
N TYR A 98 -18.72 7.33 15.54
CA TYR A 98 -19.22 7.58 16.90
C TYR A 98 -18.63 6.63 17.93
N ASP A 99 -18.24 5.42 17.53
CA ASP A 99 -17.58 4.46 18.42
C ASP A 99 -16.08 4.78 18.53
N LYS A 100 -15.69 5.40 19.62
CA LYS A 100 -14.29 5.78 19.87
C LYS A 100 -13.42 4.64 20.41
N ARG A 101 -13.98 3.45 20.62
CA ARG A 101 -13.22 2.29 21.10
C ARG A 101 -12.21 1.80 20.07
N ARG A 102 -11.10 1.25 20.54
CA ARG A 102 -9.98 0.78 19.73
C ARG A 102 -10.17 -0.71 19.41
N ALA A 103 -10.58 -1.03 18.19
CA ALA A 103 -10.85 -2.38 17.69
C ALA A 103 -11.65 -3.24 18.72
N PRO A 104 -12.88 -2.86 19.07
CA PRO A 104 -13.65 -3.57 20.12
C PRO A 104 -14.16 -4.94 19.66
N LEU A 105 -14.28 -5.15 18.36
CA LEU A 105 -14.78 -6.36 17.72
C LEU A 105 -13.75 -6.90 16.72
N VAL A 106 -13.91 -8.17 16.39
CA VAL A 106 -13.29 -8.77 15.19
C VAL A 106 -14.11 -8.30 14.00
N GLU A 107 -13.60 -7.36 13.23
CA GLU A 107 -14.33 -6.79 12.11
C GLU A 107 -14.41 -7.79 10.94
N ASP A 108 -15.56 -7.78 10.26
CA ASP A 108 -15.74 -8.60 9.06
C ASP A 108 -15.08 -7.91 7.85
N VAL A 109 -13.81 -8.19 7.63
CA VAL A 109 -13.05 -7.72 6.47
C VAL A 109 -13.02 -8.76 5.34
N TYR A 110 -13.57 -9.95 5.56
CA TYR A 110 -13.65 -11.00 4.56
C TYR A 110 -14.76 -10.76 3.55
N GLU A 111 -15.92 -10.29 4.01
CA GLU A 111 -17.10 -10.08 3.15
C GLU A 111 -17.39 -8.59 2.92
N ARG A 112 -16.99 -7.71 3.86
CA ARG A 112 -17.29 -6.28 3.82
C ARG A 112 -16.15 -5.48 3.23
N TYR A 113 -16.06 -5.45 1.90
CA TYR A 113 -15.04 -4.69 1.19
C TYR A 113 -15.64 -3.98 -0.04
N LEU A 114 -14.98 -2.91 -0.47
CA LEU A 114 -15.48 -1.99 -1.48
C LEU A 114 -15.24 -2.47 -2.91
N VAL A 115 -14.03 -2.98 -3.18
CA VAL A 115 -13.55 -3.31 -4.53
C VAL A 115 -13.32 -4.81 -4.65
N ALA A 116 -14.00 -5.44 -5.61
CA ALA A 116 -13.72 -6.80 -6.00
C ALA A 116 -12.49 -6.82 -6.92
N MET A 117 -11.51 -7.60 -6.53
CA MET A 117 -10.28 -7.89 -7.28
C MET A 117 -10.04 -9.40 -7.19
N ARG A 118 -9.65 -10.02 -8.29
CA ARG A 118 -9.33 -11.45 -8.29
C ARG A 118 -8.21 -11.74 -7.29
N GLU A 119 -8.28 -12.89 -6.65
CA GLU A 119 -7.24 -13.35 -5.74
C GLU A 119 -5.98 -13.73 -6.51
N GLU A 120 -6.15 -14.50 -7.58
CA GLU A 120 -5.08 -14.88 -8.51
C GLU A 120 -5.02 -13.93 -9.70
N LEU A 121 -3.87 -13.29 -9.89
CA LEU A 121 -3.65 -12.26 -10.92
C LEU A 121 -2.76 -12.71 -12.08
N SER A 122 -2.13 -13.90 -12.03
CA SER A 122 -1.18 -14.35 -13.04
C SER A 122 -1.77 -14.42 -14.46
N TYR A 123 -3.08 -14.70 -14.57
CA TYR A 123 -3.79 -14.70 -15.85
C TYR A 123 -4.09 -13.30 -16.41
N LEU A 124 -4.21 -12.31 -15.53
CA LEU A 124 -4.47 -10.91 -15.93
C LEU A 124 -3.17 -10.15 -16.17
N LEU A 125 -2.11 -10.53 -15.47
CA LEU A 125 -0.80 -9.88 -15.47
C LEU A 125 0.32 -10.91 -15.73
N PRO A 126 0.27 -11.65 -16.85
CA PRO A 126 1.26 -12.69 -17.15
C PRO A 126 2.68 -12.14 -17.23
N SER A 127 2.86 -10.90 -17.69
CA SER A 127 4.17 -10.25 -17.74
C SER A 127 4.79 -10.01 -16.35
N LEU A 128 3.98 -9.87 -15.31
CA LEU A 128 4.44 -9.69 -13.93
C LEU A 128 4.52 -11.00 -13.14
N ALA A 129 3.88 -12.05 -13.61
CA ALA A 129 3.75 -13.31 -12.86
C ALA A 129 5.09 -14.07 -12.69
N GLN A 130 6.06 -13.81 -13.55
CA GLN A 130 7.35 -14.52 -13.54
C GLN A 130 8.42 -13.85 -12.66
N VAL A 131 8.14 -12.67 -12.16
CA VAL A 131 9.12 -11.92 -11.36
C VAL A 131 9.20 -12.46 -9.93
N SER A 132 10.43 -12.65 -9.46
CA SER A 132 10.74 -12.98 -8.07
C SER A 132 11.38 -11.79 -7.36
N PHE A 133 11.31 -11.77 -6.02
CA PHE A 133 11.98 -10.75 -5.20
C PHE A 133 13.49 -10.69 -5.39
N SER A 134 14.12 -11.78 -5.75
CA SER A 134 15.59 -11.90 -5.94
C SER A 134 16.08 -11.41 -7.30
N ALA A 135 15.22 -10.86 -8.17
CA ALA A 135 15.56 -10.63 -9.57
C ALA A 135 16.53 -9.47 -9.79
N THR A 136 16.33 -8.30 -9.18
CA THR A 136 17.15 -7.12 -9.54
C THR A 136 17.37 -6.12 -8.40
N LEU A 137 16.32 -5.65 -7.73
CA LEU A 137 16.41 -4.61 -6.72
C LEU A 137 15.83 -5.12 -5.39
N PRO A 138 16.62 -5.14 -4.30
CA PRO A 138 16.13 -5.48 -2.97
C PRO A 138 14.81 -4.78 -2.67
N THR A 139 13.78 -5.57 -2.37
CA THR A 139 12.42 -5.05 -2.18
C THR A 139 11.75 -5.73 -1.01
N ILE A 140 11.12 -4.94 -0.15
CA ILE A 140 10.29 -5.41 0.97
C ILE A 140 8.87 -4.93 0.73
N VAL A 141 7.91 -5.86 0.70
CA VAL A 141 6.48 -5.54 0.57
C VAL A 141 5.81 -5.79 1.92
N ILE A 142 5.04 -4.81 2.39
CA ILE A 142 4.34 -4.87 3.67
C ILE A 142 2.96 -5.49 3.49
N GLY A 143 2.59 -6.40 4.39
CA GLY A 143 1.26 -6.99 4.50
C GLY A 143 0.95 -7.37 5.93
N ALA A 144 -0.23 -7.95 6.14
CA ALA A 144 -0.71 -8.38 7.45
C ALA A 144 -1.21 -9.83 7.41
N LYS A 145 -0.64 -10.72 8.21
CA LYS A 145 -1.22 -12.04 8.46
C LYS A 145 -2.39 -11.88 9.42
N MET A 146 -3.54 -12.44 9.06
CA MET A 146 -4.74 -12.45 9.90
C MET A 146 -4.66 -13.60 10.91
N LEU A 147 -4.90 -13.28 12.19
CA LEU A 147 -4.83 -14.22 13.30
C LEU A 147 -6.23 -14.67 13.76
N PHE A 148 -7.22 -14.53 12.91
CA PHE A 148 -8.61 -14.93 13.15
C PHE A 148 -9.24 -15.50 11.88
N ALA A 149 -10.28 -16.31 12.06
CA ALA A 149 -11.01 -16.93 10.97
C ALA A 149 -12.35 -16.22 10.70
N PRO A 150 -12.98 -16.41 9.51
CA PRO A 150 -14.25 -15.77 9.16
C PRO A 150 -15.37 -15.96 10.18
N HIS A 151 -15.47 -17.14 10.81
CA HIS A 151 -16.51 -17.47 11.80
C HIS A 151 -16.35 -16.71 13.14
N GLU A 152 -15.25 -15.98 13.33
CA GLU A 152 -14.99 -15.15 14.50
C GLU A 152 -15.45 -13.70 14.31
N CYS A 153 -15.78 -13.31 13.08
CA CYS A 153 -16.25 -11.96 12.77
C CYS A 153 -17.50 -11.61 13.59
N GLY A 154 -17.53 -10.37 14.08
CA GLY A 154 -18.59 -9.85 14.93
C GLY A 154 -18.43 -10.16 16.43
N LYS A 155 -17.54 -11.07 16.82
CA LYS A 155 -17.26 -11.36 18.23
C LYS A 155 -16.44 -10.27 18.90
N PRO A 156 -16.58 -10.07 20.22
CA PRO A 156 -15.70 -9.17 20.96
C PRO A 156 -14.22 -9.58 20.81
N ARG A 157 -13.36 -8.60 20.54
CA ARG A 157 -11.90 -8.84 20.44
C ARG A 157 -11.28 -9.17 21.79
N GLY A 158 -11.70 -8.49 22.85
CA GLY A 158 -10.98 -8.50 24.12
C GLY A 158 -9.55 -7.94 23.96
N GLU A 159 -8.59 -8.66 24.53
CA GLU A 159 -7.16 -8.31 24.44
C GLU A 159 -6.41 -9.02 23.29
N ARG A 160 -7.14 -9.80 22.50
CA ARG A 160 -6.55 -10.59 21.41
C ARG A 160 -5.87 -9.68 20.38
N LYS A 161 -4.75 -10.15 19.86
CA LYS A 161 -4.13 -9.60 18.65
C LYS A 161 -4.78 -10.27 17.44
N LEU A 162 -5.13 -9.48 16.44
CA LEU A 162 -5.87 -9.93 15.25
C LEU A 162 -4.98 -9.93 14.00
N TYR A 163 -3.90 -9.17 14.02
CA TYR A 163 -3.01 -9.01 12.88
C TYR A 163 -1.55 -9.12 13.30
N GLN A 164 -0.76 -9.68 12.40
CA GLN A 164 0.70 -9.72 12.50
C GLN A 164 1.28 -9.07 11.25
N GLU A 165 2.16 -8.10 11.41
CA GLU A 165 2.86 -7.50 10.29
C GLU A 165 3.75 -8.53 9.60
N VAL A 166 3.75 -8.51 8.26
CA VAL A 166 4.55 -9.42 7.43
C VAL A 166 5.40 -8.60 6.47
N LEU A 167 6.70 -8.87 6.51
CA LEU A 167 7.67 -8.36 5.55
C LEU A 167 7.91 -9.45 4.50
N MET A 168 7.39 -9.25 3.29
CA MET A 168 7.55 -10.18 2.17
C MET A 168 8.74 -9.72 1.32
N THR A 169 9.79 -10.56 1.21
CA THR A 169 11.03 -10.18 0.56
C THR A 169 11.82 -11.43 0.14
N ASP A 170 13.00 -11.26 -0.46
CA ASP A 170 13.93 -12.35 -0.75
C ASP A 170 14.80 -12.75 0.46
N PRO A 171 15.38 -13.98 0.47
CA PRO A 171 16.20 -14.45 1.57
C PRO A 171 17.44 -13.61 1.85
N MET A 172 18.05 -12.99 0.84
CA MET A 172 19.26 -12.16 1.03
C MET A 172 18.93 -10.84 1.70
N THR A 173 17.82 -10.21 1.29
CA THR A 173 17.31 -9.00 1.93
C THR A 173 16.84 -9.29 3.34
N ALA A 174 16.17 -10.42 3.58
CA ALA A 174 15.71 -10.87 4.89
C ALA A 174 16.86 -10.97 5.92
N GLN A 175 18.03 -11.50 5.51
CA GLN A 175 19.20 -11.61 6.38
C GLN A 175 19.76 -10.25 6.85
N ARG A 176 19.43 -9.17 6.15
CA ARG A 176 19.85 -7.80 6.52
C ARG A 176 18.90 -7.11 7.49
N ILE A 177 17.72 -7.69 7.74
CA ILE A 177 16.69 -7.14 8.62
C ILE A 177 17.00 -7.54 10.07
N ASN A 178 17.29 -6.56 10.90
CA ASN A 178 17.38 -6.76 12.35
C ASN A 178 16.05 -6.37 13.02
N LEU A 179 15.17 -7.33 13.22
CA LEU A 179 13.87 -7.09 13.85
C LEU A 179 13.95 -6.47 15.24
N SER A 180 15.00 -6.77 16.02
CA SER A 180 15.17 -6.20 17.37
C SER A 180 15.51 -4.70 17.36
N ALA A 181 15.97 -4.17 16.23
CA ALA A 181 16.25 -2.75 16.05
C ALA A 181 15.01 -1.96 15.57
N ILE A 182 13.98 -2.64 15.09
CA ILE A 182 12.72 -2.00 14.65
C ILE A 182 11.88 -1.75 15.90
N LYS A 183 11.99 -0.53 16.43
CA LYS A 183 11.21 -0.12 17.60
C LYS A 183 9.91 0.52 17.12
N HIS A 184 8.84 -0.25 17.03
CA HIS A 184 7.50 0.36 17.02
C HIS A 184 7.34 1.17 18.32
N THR A 185 6.86 2.40 18.19
CA THR A 185 6.61 3.23 19.39
C THR A 185 5.54 2.53 20.24
N GLU A 186 5.93 1.94 21.36
CA GLU A 186 5.04 1.12 22.22
C GLU A 186 3.73 1.83 22.57
N ALA A 187 3.77 3.16 22.74
CA ALA A 187 2.60 3.97 23.03
C ALA A 187 1.47 3.82 21.97
N ASN A 188 1.80 3.59 20.69
CA ASN A 188 0.81 3.47 19.63
C ASN A 188 0.23 2.06 19.50
N TYR A 189 0.96 1.02 19.96
CA TYR A 189 0.62 -0.37 19.72
C TYR A 189 0.15 -1.17 20.93
N THR A 190 0.33 -0.66 22.17
CA THR A 190 -0.03 -1.38 23.41
C THR A 190 -1.48 -1.89 23.39
N HIS A 191 -2.43 -1.08 22.95
CA HIS A 191 -3.86 -1.44 22.85
C HIS A 191 -4.30 -1.80 21.42
N SER A 192 -3.38 -1.85 20.46
CA SER A 192 -3.70 -2.17 19.08
C SER A 192 -4.10 -3.64 18.91
N ALA A 193 -4.75 -3.92 17.79
CA ALA A 193 -5.08 -5.28 17.37
C ALA A 193 -3.87 -5.99 16.70
N ILE A 194 -2.71 -5.33 16.62
CA ILE A 194 -1.49 -5.84 15.97
C ILE A 194 -0.58 -6.44 17.05
N THR A 195 0.00 -7.62 16.76
CA THR A 195 1.06 -8.18 17.60
C THR A 195 2.37 -7.41 17.41
N ALA A 196 3.22 -7.42 18.44
CA ALA A 196 4.55 -6.82 18.35
C ALA A 196 5.52 -7.63 17.47
N ASP A 197 5.24 -8.92 17.28
CA ASP A 197 6.08 -9.81 16.48
C ASP A 197 5.86 -9.56 14.99
N ILE A 198 6.94 -9.31 14.26
CA ILE A 198 6.97 -9.16 12.81
C ILE A 198 7.37 -10.50 12.19
N LEU A 199 6.63 -10.94 11.17
CA LEU A 199 6.94 -12.12 10.37
C LEU A 199 7.74 -11.73 9.12
N ILE A 200 8.79 -12.47 8.77
CA ILE A 200 9.46 -12.35 7.47
C ILE A 200 9.06 -13.56 6.62
N GLU A 201 8.52 -13.30 5.42
CA GLU A 201 8.11 -14.30 4.44
C GLU A 201 8.97 -14.18 3.18
N THR A 202 9.72 -15.25 2.85
CA THR A 202 10.72 -15.21 1.76
C THR A 202 10.40 -16.09 0.57
N GLU A 203 9.32 -16.86 0.64
CA GLU A 203 8.94 -17.79 -0.44
C GLU A 203 7.71 -17.33 -1.24
N MET A 204 7.13 -16.20 -0.87
CA MET A 204 5.94 -15.69 -1.52
C MET A 204 6.29 -15.09 -2.90
N PRO A 205 5.55 -15.44 -3.98
CA PRO A 205 5.72 -14.76 -5.27
C PRO A 205 5.47 -13.26 -5.16
N MET A 206 6.25 -12.44 -5.84
CA MET A 206 6.16 -10.98 -5.72
C MET A 206 4.80 -10.43 -6.17
N LEU A 207 4.17 -11.02 -7.21
CA LEU A 207 2.82 -10.66 -7.63
C LEU A 207 1.78 -10.96 -6.54
N THR A 208 1.90 -12.10 -5.85
CA THR A 208 1.04 -12.45 -4.72
C THR A 208 1.24 -11.49 -3.54
N ALA A 209 2.49 -11.12 -3.24
CA ALA A 209 2.80 -10.13 -2.22
C ALA A 209 2.19 -8.75 -2.54
N ALA A 210 2.27 -8.31 -3.81
CA ALA A 210 1.65 -7.06 -4.25
C ALA A 210 0.12 -7.13 -4.14
N ARG A 211 -0.50 -8.29 -4.50
CA ARG A 211 -1.94 -8.52 -4.35
C ARG A 211 -2.38 -8.51 -2.88
N ILE A 212 -1.58 -9.11 -1.99
CA ILE A 212 -1.81 -9.05 -0.54
C ILE A 212 -1.71 -7.60 -0.05
N SER A 213 -0.64 -6.91 -0.40
CA SER A 213 -0.38 -5.57 0.10
C SER A 213 -1.48 -4.54 -0.23
N ILE A 214 -2.18 -4.71 -1.36
CA ILE A 214 -3.32 -3.84 -1.74
C ILE A 214 -4.65 -4.27 -1.08
N SER A 215 -4.68 -5.39 -0.37
CA SER A 215 -5.87 -5.92 0.30
C SER A 215 -6.19 -5.20 1.61
N ASP A 216 -6.19 -3.87 1.58
CA ASP A 216 -6.49 -3.08 2.77
C ASP A 216 -7.92 -3.34 3.27
N MET A 217 -8.06 -3.42 4.60
CA MET A 217 -9.28 -3.78 5.29
C MET A 217 -10.44 -2.87 4.87
N PHE A 218 -11.59 -3.45 4.57
CA PHE A 218 -12.78 -2.81 3.99
C PHE A 218 -12.59 -2.24 2.57
N TYR A 219 -11.41 -2.34 1.99
CA TYR A 219 -11.16 -1.83 0.65
C TYR A 219 -11.13 -2.94 -0.40
N VAL A 220 -10.29 -3.97 -0.20
CA VAL A 220 -10.18 -5.16 -1.07
C VAL A 220 -10.16 -6.41 -0.19
N ALA A 221 -10.73 -7.51 -0.67
CA ALA A 221 -10.76 -8.78 0.06
C ALA A 221 -9.35 -9.28 0.44
N PRO A 222 -9.21 -9.92 1.62
CA PRO A 222 -8.01 -10.66 1.99
C PRO A 222 -7.66 -11.73 0.95
N VAL A 223 -6.42 -12.19 0.98
CA VAL A 223 -5.88 -13.24 0.11
C VAL A 223 -5.56 -14.48 0.94
N ALA A 224 -5.97 -15.66 0.46
CA ALA A 224 -5.53 -16.93 1.05
C ALA A 224 -4.18 -17.35 0.45
N TYR A 225 -3.20 -17.66 1.29
CA TYR A 225 -1.91 -18.18 0.86
C TYR A 225 -1.36 -19.20 1.86
N LYS A 226 -1.00 -20.40 1.39
CA LYS A 226 -0.47 -21.52 2.20
C LYS A 226 -1.28 -21.78 3.49
N GLY A 227 -2.61 -21.73 3.40
CA GLY A 227 -3.53 -22.02 4.52
C GLY A 227 -3.70 -20.90 5.54
N ALA A 228 -3.14 -19.71 5.31
CA ALA A 228 -3.36 -18.52 6.11
C ALA A 228 -4.05 -17.44 5.29
N SER A 229 -4.75 -16.50 5.95
CA SER A 229 -5.35 -15.32 5.31
C SER A 229 -4.47 -14.11 5.55
N TYR A 230 -4.36 -13.27 4.53
CA TYR A 230 -3.54 -12.07 4.56
C TYR A 230 -4.34 -10.83 4.13
N ALA A 231 -4.13 -9.72 4.83
CA ALA A 231 -4.67 -8.40 4.52
C ALA A 231 -3.54 -7.42 4.12
N GLY A 232 -3.91 -6.20 3.76
CA GLY A 232 -3.03 -5.24 3.10
C GLY A 232 -2.01 -4.54 3.97
N GLY A 233 -1.23 -3.71 3.29
CA GLY A 233 -0.12 -2.94 3.86
C GLY A 233 -0.53 -1.74 4.72
N ALA A 234 -1.83 -1.45 4.84
CA ALA A 234 -2.33 -0.42 5.76
C ALA A 234 -2.02 -0.72 7.23
N ILE A 235 -1.59 -1.94 7.57
CA ILE A 235 -1.08 -2.29 8.90
C ILE A 235 0.10 -1.40 9.30
N ASP A 236 1.01 -1.13 8.37
CA ASP A 236 2.07 -0.12 8.45
C ASP A 236 2.28 0.53 7.08
N LEU A 237 1.48 1.56 6.82
CA LEU A 237 1.47 2.22 5.51
C LEU A 237 2.79 2.94 5.21
N VAL A 238 3.47 3.46 6.23
CA VAL A 238 4.71 4.22 6.13
C VAL A 238 5.72 3.67 7.15
N PRO A 239 6.39 2.53 6.83
CA PRO A 239 7.26 1.80 7.76
C PRO A 239 8.62 2.50 7.94
N MET A 240 8.60 3.68 8.57
CA MET A 240 9.79 4.52 8.75
C MET A 240 10.81 3.90 9.70
N GLU A 241 10.37 3.14 10.71
CA GLU A 241 11.26 2.40 11.61
C GLU A 241 12.10 1.38 10.83
N LEU A 242 11.45 0.60 9.97
CA LEU A 242 12.13 -0.36 9.09
C LEU A 242 13.07 0.36 8.12
N ALA A 243 12.57 1.37 7.40
CA ALA A 243 13.36 2.12 6.42
C ALA A 243 14.60 2.77 7.06
N SER A 244 14.43 3.38 8.24
CA SER A 244 15.51 4.07 8.95
C SER A 244 16.56 3.13 9.54
N THR A 245 16.19 1.89 9.88
CA THR A 245 17.18 0.89 10.34
C THR A 245 17.99 0.32 9.18
N LEU A 246 17.38 0.21 7.99
CA LEU A 246 18.01 -0.43 6.83
C LEU A 246 18.81 0.54 5.96
N SER A 247 18.44 1.83 5.91
CA SER A 247 19.00 2.75 4.91
C SER A 247 19.53 4.04 5.53
N THR A 248 20.60 4.57 4.92
CA THR A 248 21.18 5.86 5.32
C THR A 248 20.28 7.02 4.94
N ASN A 249 19.77 7.00 3.71
CA ASN A 249 18.85 8.01 3.18
C ASN A 249 17.51 7.36 2.89
N VAL A 250 16.43 7.96 3.39
CA VAL A 250 15.07 7.53 3.10
C VAL A 250 14.38 8.62 2.29
N ILE A 251 13.80 8.25 1.17
CA ILE A 251 12.96 9.10 0.32
C ILE A 251 11.54 8.57 0.44
N ALA A 252 10.62 9.39 0.92
CA ALA A 252 9.26 8.98 1.22
C ALA A 252 8.23 10.03 0.80
N GLU A 253 7.08 9.58 0.31
CA GLU A 253 5.96 10.47 0.06
C GLU A 253 5.35 10.97 1.38
N GLU A 254 5.16 12.27 1.48
CA GLU A 254 4.43 12.88 2.59
C GLU A 254 2.94 12.54 2.45
N LYS A 255 2.38 11.88 3.47
CA LYS A 255 0.98 11.46 3.45
C LYS A 255 0.07 12.50 4.09
N GLN A 256 -1.06 12.75 3.43
CA GLN A 256 -2.15 13.53 4.03
C GLN A 256 -2.80 12.76 5.17
N ALA A 257 -3.28 13.50 6.15
CA ALA A 257 -4.07 12.93 7.24
C ALA A 257 -5.33 12.24 6.69
N TYR A 258 -5.68 11.12 7.28
CA TYR A 258 -6.93 10.43 7.00
C TYR A 258 -8.13 11.32 7.29
N SER A 259 -9.14 11.24 6.44
CA SER A 259 -10.44 11.83 6.74
C SER A 259 -11.03 11.25 8.03
N PRO A 260 -11.96 11.94 8.71
CA PRO A 260 -12.57 11.41 9.94
C PRO A 260 -13.21 10.04 9.80
N THR A 261 -13.65 9.68 8.59
CA THR A 261 -14.22 8.36 8.29
C THR A 261 -13.14 7.30 8.15
N GLU A 262 -12.08 7.57 7.40
CA GLU A 262 -10.96 6.64 7.24
C GLU A 262 -10.25 6.41 8.56
N GLU A 263 -9.99 7.45 9.34
CA GLU A 263 -9.44 7.37 10.69
C GLU A 263 -10.30 6.48 11.61
N ALA A 264 -11.62 6.60 11.53
CA ALA A 264 -12.53 5.77 12.31
C ALA A 264 -12.47 4.28 11.90
N LEU A 265 -12.29 3.99 10.60
CA LEU A 265 -12.14 2.64 10.08
C LEU A 265 -10.80 2.02 10.50
N VAL A 266 -9.69 2.76 10.38
CA VAL A 266 -8.38 2.33 10.86
C VAL A 266 -8.42 1.97 12.34
N ARG A 267 -8.98 2.86 13.16
CA ARG A 267 -9.12 2.64 14.62
C ARG A 267 -10.00 1.43 14.93
N ALA A 268 -11.09 1.22 14.19
CA ALA A 268 -12.01 0.11 14.42
C ALA A 268 -11.37 -1.25 14.11
N VAL A 269 -10.45 -1.31 13.16
CA VAL A 269 -9.81 -2.56 12.70
C VAL A 269 -8.48 -2.78 13.41
N LEU A 270 -7.59 -1.80 13.37
CA LEU A 270 -6.21 -1.93 13.85
C LEU A 270 -6.04 -1.49 15.31
N GLY A 271 -6.99 -0.72 15.86
CA GLY A 271 -6.99 -0.35 17.27
C GLY A 271 -6.07 0.81 17.64
N PHE A 272 -5.50 1.52 16.66
CA PHE A 272 -4.71 2.74 16.88
C PHE A 272 -5.21 3.89 16.01
N SER A 273 -4.73 5.10 16.25
CA SER A 273 -5.03 6.27 15.41
C SER A 273 -4.06 6.31 14.23
N GLY A 274 -4.61 6.22 13.02
CA GLY A 274 -3.83 6.34 11.78
C GLY A 274 -3.20 7.73 11.66
N ASN A 275 -3.88 8.78 12.11
CA ASN A 275 -3.36 10.15 12.06
C ASN A 275 -2.25 10.39 13.09
N GLU A 276 -2.36 9.83 14.31
CA GLU A 276 -1.27 9.86 15.27
C GLU A 276 -0.05 9.09 14.75
N ARG A 277 -0.26 7.95 14.07
CA ARG A 277 0.81 7.20 13.41
C ARG A 277 1.49 8.03 12.31
N LEU A 278 0.73 8.65 11.40
CA LEU A 278 1.29 9.52 10.36
C LEU A 278 2.09 10.69 10.95
N ALA A 279 1.60 11.32 12.00
CA ALA A 279 2.32 12.38 12.69
C ALA A 279 3.63 11.89 13.32
N SER A 280 3.62 10.69 13.92
CA SER A 280 4.83 10.11 14.52
C SER A 280 5.90 9.77 13.48
N VAL A 281 5.51 9.20 12.33
CA VAL A 281 6.47 8.87 11.27
C VAL A 281 7.03 10.10 10.55
N ALA A 282 6.27 11.19 10.46
CA ALA A 282 6.72 12.45 9.88
C ALA A 282 7.90 13.08 10.65
N SER A 283 8.15 12.67 11.89
CA SER A 283 9.30 13.13 12.69
C SER A 283 10.62 12.45 12.33
N TYR A 284 10.59 11.37 11.55
CA TYR A 284 11.80 10.69 11.14
C TYR A 284 12.59 11.50 10.09
N PRO A 285 13.93 11.48 10.16
CA PRO A 285 14.75 12.12 9.14
C PRO A 285 14.59 11.39 7.81
N ALA A 286 13.98 12.08 6.84
CA ALA A 286 13.77 11.60 5.49
C ALA A 286 13.73 12.76 4.51
N GLN A 287 13.98 12.47 3.23
CA GLN A 287 13.64 13.36 2.15
C GLN A 287 12.15 13.18 1.83
N TRP A 288 11.33 14.02 2.44
CA TRP A 288 9.89 14.01 2.23
C TRP A 288 9.53 14.61 0.87
N VAL A 289 8.74 13.89 0.11
CA VAL A 289 8.27 14.28 -1.23
C VAL A 289 6.82 14.75 -1.12
N ASP A 290 6.59 16.03 -1.33
CA ASP A 290 5.25 16.61 -1.30
C ASP A 290 4.45 16.24 -2.55
N THR A 291 3.43 15.40 -2.38
CA THR A 291 2.45 15.05 -3.40
C THR A 291 1.04 15.58 -3.10
N HIS A 292 0.89 16.51 -2.16
CA HIS A 292 -0.41 17.04 -1.73
C HIS A 292 -1.21 17.63 -2.88
N GLY A 293 -0.52 18.24 -3.86
CA GLY A 293 -1.12 18.75 -5.09
C GLY A 293 -1.63 17.70 -6.08
N ALA A 294 -1.29 16.40 -5.90
CA ALA A 294 -1.59 15.35 -6.87
C ALA A 294 -3.09 15.19 -7.14
N THR A 295 -3.93 15.28 -6.11
CA THR A 295 -5.39 15.15 -6.27
C THR A 295 -5.98 16.23 -7.18
N THR A 296 -5.46 17.46 -7.11
CA THR A 296 -5.90 18.56 -7.97
C THR A 296 -5.28 18.48 -9.36
N ALA A 297 -3.95 18.26 -9.43
CA ALA A 297 -3.21 18.23 -10.68
C ALA A 297 -3.59 17.04 -11.57
N LEU A 298 -3.90 15.89 -10.97
CA LEU A 298 -4.27 14.66 -11.66
C LEU A 298 -5.78 14.43 -11.72
N LYS A 299 -6.60 15.45 -11.42
CA LYS A 299 -8.07 15.31 -11.49
C LYS A 299 -8.50 14.85 -12.88
N GLY A 300 -9.21 13.71 -12.95
CA GLY A 300 -9.61 13.06 -14.21
C GLY A 300 -8.55 12.17 -14.84
N TYR A 301 -7.32 12.12 -14.28
CA TYR A 301 -6.20 11.31 -14.77
C TYR A 301 -5.87 10.10 -13.88
N TYR A 302 -6.76 9.70 -13.00
CA TYR A 302 -6.69 8.45 -12.24
C TYR A 302 -8.09 7.92 -11.96
N SER A 303 -8.19 6.68 -11.46
CA SER A 303 -9.49 6.09 -11.10
C SER A 303 -10.03 6.76 -9.83
N GLU A 304 -10.98 7.66 -10.00
CA GLU A 304 -11.55 8.48 -8.92
C GLU A 304 -12.75 7.81 -8.26
N LYS A 305 -12.79 7.83 -6.94
CA LYS A 305 -13.99 7.51 -6.18
C LYS A 305 -14.93 8.72 -6.19
N TYR A 306 -16.22 8.48 -6.42
CA TYR A 306 -17.25 9.52 -6.37
C TYR A 306 -18.52 8.99 -5.70
N ILE A 307 -19.35 9.87 -5.16
CA ILE A 307 -20.65 9.49 -4.64
C ILE A 307 -21.69 9.58 -5.78
N ASN A 308 -22.29 8.45 -6.10
CA ASN A 308 -23.42 8.39 -7.02
C ASN A 308 -24.72 8.59 -6.23
N TRP A 309 -25.21 9.80 -6.19
CA TRP A 309 -26.42 10.16 -5.46
C TRP A 309 -27.69 9.49 -5.98
N LYS A 310 -27.75 9.16 -7.31
CA LYS A 310 -28.90 8.47 -7.89
C LYS A 310 -29.02 7.03 -7.42
N GLN A 311 -27.88 6.35 -7.24
CA GLN A 311 -27.83 4.96 -6.82
C GLN A 311 -27.53 4.81 -5.32
N LEU A 312 -27.31 5.92 -4.62
CA LEU A 312 -26.87 5.96 -3.24
C LEU A 312 -25.68 5.01 -2.98
N SER A 313 -24.63 5.14 -3.80
CA SER A 313 -23.45 4.27 -3.77
C SER A 313 -22.16 5.07 -3.99
N ILE A 314 -21.05 4.49 -3.56
CA ILE A 314 -19.72 4.93 -4.01
C ILE A 314 -19.51 4.35 -5.39
N GLY A 315 -19.11 5.19 -6.35
CA GLY A 315 -18.66 4.80 -7.67
C GLY A 315 -17.16 4.91 -7.83
N ILE A 316 -16.61 4.21 -8.81
CA ILE A 316 -15.24 4.42 -9.30
C ILE A 316 -15.37 4.82 -10.77
N ARG A 317 -14.73 5.93 -11.11
CA ARG A 317 -14.66 6.40 -12.51
C ARG A 317 -13.41 5.79 -13.14
N PHE A 318 -13.62 4.78 -13.97
CA PHE A 318 -12.57 4.19 -14.79
C PHE A 318 -12.35 5.00 -16.07
N PRO A 319 -11.18 4.88 -16.75
CA PRO A 319 -10.96 5.47 -18.06
C PRO A 319 -12.00 4.96 -19.07
N LYS A 320 -12.49 5.86 -19.93
CA LYS A 320 -13.56 5.54 -20.90
C LYS A 320 -13.11 4.54 -21.96
N ASP A 321 -11.85 4.67 -22.37
CA ASP A 321 -11.25 3.91 -23.45
C ASP A 321 -9.73 3.80 -23.24
N TYR A 322 -9.10 2.98 -24.04
CA TYR A 322 -7.67 2.74 -23.97
C TYR A 322 -6.79 3.99 -24.25
N PRO A 323 -7.10 4.86 -25.24
CA PRO A 323 -6.39 6.13 -25.41
C PRO A 323 -6.44 7.03 -24.16
N THR A 324 -7.62 7.17 -23.55
CA THR A 324 -7.79 7.93 -22.30
C THR A 324 -6.95 7.33 -21.17
N TYR A 325 -6.93 6.00 -21.05
CA TYR A 325 -6.11 5.30 -20.07
C TYR A 325 -4.62 5.60 -20.26
N ARG A 326 -4.10 5.51 -21.47
CA ARG A 326 -2.71 5.83 -21.78
C ARG A 326 -2.33 7.26 -21.38
N LEU A 327 -3.22 8.22 -21.67
CA LEU A 327 -3.01 9.61 -21.25
C LEU A 327 -2.99 9.75 -19.72
N GLN A 328 -3.82 9.00 -19.00
CA GLN A 328 -3.80 8.99 -17.54
C GLN A 328 -2.44 8.50 -17.01
N ILE A 329 -1.87 7.46 -17.61
CA ILE A 329 -0.54 6.96 -17.23
C ILE A 329 0.54 8.00 -17.52
N ASP A 330 0.50 8.68 -18.68
CA ASP A 330 1.44 9.75 -19.01
C ASP A 330 1.39 10.88 -17.96
N GLN A 331 0.22 11.37 -17.62
CA GLN A 331 0.06 12.47 -16.66
C GLN A 331 0.52 12.10 -15.25
N GLN A 332 0.21 10.88 -14.80
CA GLN A 332 0.68 10.40 -13.50
C GLN A 332 2.21 10.24 -13.46
N TRP A 333 2.78 9.66 -14.52
CA TRP A 333 4.22 9.48 -14.64
C TRP A 333 4.95 10.83 -14.60
N ASP A 334 4.52 11.75 -15.45
CA ASP A 334 5.15 13.06 -15.58
C ASP A 334 5.01 13.88 -14.28
N TYR A 335 3.85 13.78 -13.59
CA TYR A 335 3.67 14.40 -12.29
C TYR A 335 4.67 13.85 -11.25
N GLY A 336 4.78 12.52 -11.13
CA GLY A 336 5.74 11.90 -10.19
C GLY A 336 7.18 12.27 -10.50
N TYR A 337 7.54 12.27 -11.79
CA TYR A 337 8.86 12.67 -12.26
C TYR A 337 9.20 14.13 -11.89
N GLN A 338 8.30 15.06 -12.19
CA GLN A 338 8.50 16.48 -11.88
C GLN A 338 8.51 16.75 -10.37
N THR A 339 7.71 16.04 -9.59
CA THR A 339 7.68 16.19 -8.14
C THR A 339 9.06 15.87 -7.54
N ILE A 340 9.71 14.79 -7.96
CA ILE A 340 11.08 14.47 -7.53
C ILE A 340 12.08 15.53 -7.99
N LEU A 341 12.03 15.96 -9.24
CA LEU A 341 12.92 17.02 -9.71
C LEU A 341 12.78 18.30 -8.86
N ASN A 342 11.57 18.66 -8.47
CA ASN A 342 11.32 19.83 -7.62
C ASN A 342 11.83 19.63 -6.19
N THR A 343 11.68 18.42 -5.63
CA THR A 343 12.16 18.07 -4.28
C THR A 343 13.68 18.16 -4.17
N PHE A 344 14.42 17.82 -5.25
CA PHE A 344 15.88 17.80 -5.27
C PHE A 344 16.51 18.98 -6.03
N ARG A 345 15.71 19.96 -6.43
CA ARG A 345 16.28 21.23 -6.94
C ARG A 345 17.02 21.94 -5.80
N PRO A 346 18.22 22.48 -6.08
CA PRO A 346 18.98 23.27 -5.10
C PRO A 346 18.26 24.58 -4.75
#